data_f06b75aff78cc870412bd586371877b4
#
_entry.id   f06b75aff78cc870412bd586371877b4
#
_cell.length_a   1.000
_cell.length_b   1.000
_cell.length_c   1.000
_cell.angle_alpha   90.00
_cell.angle_beta   90.00
_cell.angle_gamma   90.00
#
_symmetry.space_group_name_H-M   'P 1'
#
loop_
_entity.id
_entity.type
_entity.pdbx_description
1 polymer ?
#
loop_
_entity_poly.entity_id
_entity_poly.type
_entity_poly.pdbx_seq_one_letter_code
_entity_poly.pdbx_strand_id
1 'polypeptide(L)'
;MEDAELSESLSGTIAADAPLAKPARKYDRSIVEGPLVPAVWKIAWPAIITNLISGLQGWVDHILVGNLVGYKANAAIGVSWQIFLVVIVFISSIFIGMSVLVARYAGANEPEKVNRAVYQGFLTALFMSLGILAPIGYFCSPYLLGFLTSDPGVAAEALPYLRIMFVFSFGMLIYFMLSGALRSAGDSKTPMVLGIAMTVLNLVLNIILIRGLGPIPAFGTAGSAMGTSIASGLVGIYALWRLVRGGWVVTFPKGGYAPDWKIIKRLFKFGLPAGFQGIAMNVGGVMMLWFMGSLAQGGAAQAAYAVAYGQLFLLISWSSNALMGASAAVAGQNLGAGNPDRAKAAVNTAAMIGLSGAAFVGIFFFFFPTQLLGIFG
;
A
#
# COMPACT_ATOMS: atom_id res chain seq x y z
N MET A 1 -3.61 -43.29 66.08
CA MET A 1 -2.70 -43.72 64.96
C MET A 1 -3.30 -43.47 63.56
N GLU A 2 -4.57 -43.15 63.51
CA GLU A 2 -5.29 -42.89 62.25
C GLU A 2 -5.17 -41.41 61.74
N ASP A 3 -4.91 -40.47 62.63
CA ASP A 3 -4.78 -39.06 62.31
C ASP A 3 -3.38 -38.65 61.76
N ALA A 4 -2.40 -39.54 61.87
CA ALA A 4 -1.06 -39.29 61.33
C ALA A 4 -0.92 -39.72 59.86
N GLU A 5 -1.65 -40.72 59.40
CA GLU A 5 -1.65 -41.18 58.00
C GLU A 5 -2.47 -40.25 57.01
N LEU A 6 -3.48 -39.54 57.58
CA LEU A 6 -4.25 -38.58 56.80
C LEU A 6 -3.49 -37.26 56.53
N SER A 7 -2.54 -36.87 57.34
CA SER A 7 -1.74 -35.70 57.20
C SER A 7 -0.61 -35.88 56.17
N GLU A 8 -0.11 -37.09 55.99
CA GLU A 8 0.94 -37.42 55.04
C GLU A 8 0.41 -37.61 53.59
N SER A 9 -0.87 -38.01 53.43
CA SER A 9 -1.49 -38.14 52.11
C SER A 9 -1.90 -36.82 51.49
N LEU A 10 -2.06 -35.74 52.29
CA LEU A 10 -2.41 -34.40 51.81
C LEU A 10 -1.20 -33.51 51.49
N SER A 11 0.01 -33.90 51.91
CA SER A 11 1.24 -33.16 51.61
C SER A 11 1.91 -33.58 50.27
N GLY A 12 1.43 -34.64 49.67
CA GLY A 12 2.05 -35.23 48.47
C GLY A 12 1.52 -34.76 47.11
N THR A 13 0.59 -33.76 47.04
CA THR A 13 0.02 -33.33 45.75
C THR A 13 -0.13 -31.81 45.64
N ILE A 14 0.89 -31.08 46.09
CA ILE A 14 1.14 -29.77 45.48
C ILE A 14 2.16 -30.06 44.38
N ALA A 15 1.62 -30.52 43.23
CA ALA A 15 2.36 -30.46 41.98
C ALA A 15 2.77 -29.00 41.82
N ALA A 16 4.08 -28.75 41.88
CA ALA A 16 4.69 -27.47 41.59
C ALA A 16 4.01 -26.92 40.34
N ASP A 17 3.47 -25.70 40.43
CA ASP A 17 2.97 -24.92 39.29
C ASP A 17 4.02 -24.98 38.22
N ALA A 18 3.88 -25.92 37.29
CA ALA A 18 4.63 -25.87 36.03
C ALA A 18 4.30 -24.52 35.42
N PRO A 19 5.29 -23.66 35.14
CA PRO A 19 5.03 -22.36 34.59
C PRO A 19 4.18 -22.58 33.36
N LEU A 20 2.93 -22.06 33.39
CA LEU A 20 2.00 -22.10 32.27
C LEU A 20 2.78 -21.74 31.00
N ALA A 21 2.95 -22.69 30.11
CA ALA A 21 3.72 -22.53 28.90
C ALA A 21 3.19 -21.26 28.23
N LYS A 22 4.02 -20.20 28.18
CA LYS A 22 3.65 -18.94 27.56
C LYS A 22 3.14 -19.28 26.17
N PRO A 23 1.91 -18.86 25.79
CA PRO A 23 1.32 -19.24 24.52
C PRO A 23 2.33 -18.95 23.40
N ALA A 24 2.49 -19.92 22.49
CA ALA A 24 3.45 -19.83 21.40
C ALA A 24 3.25 -18.48 20.68
N ARG A 25 4.29 -17.64 20.70
CA ARG A 25 4.21 -16.25 20.22
C ARG A 25 4.23 -16.26 18.72
N LYS A 26 3.14 -15.77 18.10
CA LYS A 26 2.96 -15.78 16.65
C LYS A 26 3.70 -14.63 15.95
N TYR A 27 3.91 -13.50 16.65
CA TYR A 27 4.48 -12.29 16.07
C TYR A 27 5.93 -12.07 16.53
N ASP A 28 6.68 -11.35 15.68
CA ASP A 28 8.10 -11.08 15.90
C ASP A 28 8.34 -10.09 17.05
N ARG A 29 8.86 -10.59 18.16
CA ARG A 29 9.13 -9.80 19.35
C ARG A 29 10.33 -8.86 19.21
N SER A 30 11.18 -9.05 18.21
CA SER A 30 12.30 -8.13 17.97
C SER A 30 11.83 -6.69 17.71
N ILE A 31 10.59 -6.53 17.23
CA ILE A 31 9.98 -5.22 16.99
C ILE A 31 9.62 -4.52 18.30
N VAL A 32 9.21 -5.27 19.31
CA VAL A 32 8.76 -4.75 20.60
C VAL A 32 9.87 -4.75 21.65
N GLU A 33 10.79 -5.72 21.62
CA GLU A 33 11.84 -5.93 22.64
C GLU A 33 13.24 -5.56 22.15
N GLY A 34 13.52 -5.65 20.83
CA GLY A 34 14.84 -5.43 20.23
C GLY A 34 15.20 -3.94 20.05
N PRO A 35 16.41 -3.61 19.58
CA PRO A 35 16.80 -2.22 19.29
C PRO A 35 15.87 -1.57 18.25
N LEU A 36 15.56 -0.26 18.40
CA LEU A 36 14.57 0.42 17.59
C LEU A 36 14.99 0.63 16.14
N VAL A 37 16.26 0.97 15.89
CA VAL A 37 16.77 1.19 14.53
C VAL A 37 16.65 -0.07 13.67
N PRO A 38 17.12 -1.25 14.11
CA PRO A 38 16.88 -2.50 13.39
C PRO A 38 15.39 -2.86 13.25
N ALA A 39 14.56 -2.58 14.27
CA ALA A 39 13.12 -2.86 14.22
C ALA A 39 12.40 -2.04 13.14
N VAL A 40 12.68 -0.74 13.06
CA VAL A 40 12.15 0.16 12.02
C VAL A 40 12.69 -0.23 10.65
N TRP A 41 14.01 -0.44 10.54
CA TRP A 41 14.65 -0.78 9.27
C TRP A 41 14.17 -2.11 8.70
N LYS A 42 13.95 -3.12 9.53
CA LYS A 42 13.42 -4.43 9.13
C LYS A 42 12.10 -4.34 8.37
N ILE A 43 11.23 -3.39 8.73
CA ILE A 43 9.96 -3.15 8.05
C ILE A 43 10.14 -2.17 6.89
N ALA A 44 11.00 -1.15 7.04
CA ALA A 44 11.14 -0.08 6.09
C ALA A 44 11.80 -0.51 4.78
N TRP A 45 12.95 -1.23 4.81
CA TRP A 45 13.71 -1.53 3.60
C TRP A 45 12.93 -2.34 2.56
N PRO A 46 12.14 -3.39 2.93
CA PRO A 46 11.35 -4.09 1.92
C PRO A 46 10.23 -3.21 1.35
N ALA A 47 9.67 -2.31 2.17
CA ALA A 47 8.66 -1.37 1.72
C ALA A 47 9.24 -0.31 0.78
N ILE A 48 10.46 0.18 1.04
CA ILE A 48 11.20 1.10 0.15
C ILE A 48 11.39 0.43 -1.22
N ILE A 49 11.91 -0.80 -1.25
CA ILE A 49 12.09 -1.55 -2.51
C ILE A 49 10.76 -1.73 -3.24
N THR A 50 9.70 -2.10 -2.53
CA THR A 50 8.37 -2.25 -3.13
C THR A 50 7.90 -0.95 -3.79
N ASN A 51 8.03 0.18 -3.09
CA ASN A 51 7.60 1.48 -3.61
C ASN A 51 8.44 1.93 -4.80
N LEU A 52 9.77 1.72 -4.77
CA LEU A 52 10.65 2.04 -5.89
C LEU A 52 10.30 1.21 -7.13
N ILE A 53 10.10 -0.09 -6.97
CA ILE A 53 9.73 -0.99 -8.09
C ILE A 53 8.36 -0.60 -8.66
N SER A 54 7.38 -0.31 -7.80
CA SER A 54 6.05 0.12 -8.26
C SER A 54 6.09 1.47 -8.98
N GLY A 55 6.96 2.38 -8.56
CA GLY A 55 7.16 3.65 -9.24
C GLY A 55 7.82 3.48 -10.62
N LEU A 56 8.86 2.65 -10.69
CA LEU A 56 9.52 2.31 -11.96
C LEU A 56 8.55 1.61 -12.93
N GLN A 57 7.65 0.77 -12.42
CA GLN A 57 6.61 0.15 -13.23
C GLN A 57 5.76 1.20 -13.97
N GLY A 58 5.33 2.27 -13.28
CA GLY A 58 4.57 3.35 -13.92
C GLY A 58 5.33 4.00 -15.08
N TRP A 59 6.64 4.22 -14.93
CA TRP A 59 7.47 4.73 -16.03
C TRP A 59 7.54 3.76 -17.21
N VAL A 60 7.72 2.48 -16.94
CA VAL A 60 7.77 1.43 -17.97
C VAL A 60 6.44 1.37 -18.72
N ASP A 61 5.31 1.46 -18.04
CA ASP A 61 3.98 1.46 -18.68
C ASP A 61 3.82 2.65 -19.63
N HIS A 62 4.24 3.85 -19.22
CA HIS A 62 4.26 5.03 -20.07
C HIS A 62 5.19 4.89 -21.29
N ILE A 63 6.38 4.34 -21.10
CA ILE A 63 7.35 4.09 -22.18
C ILE A 63 6.79 3.06 -23.18
N LEU A 64 6.23 1.97 -22.69
CA LEU A 64 5.67 0.91 -23.54
C LEU A 64 4.50 1.45 -24.37
N VAL A 65 3.53 2.11 -23.76
CA VAL A 65 2.36 2.61 -24.48
C VAL A 65 2.73 3.76 -25.40
N GLY A 66 3.60 4.69 -24.97
CA GLY A 66 4.07 5.79 -25.81
C GLY A 66 4.77 5.32 -27.09
N ASN A 67 5.64 4.29 -26.97
CA ASN A 67 6.38 3.76 -28.11
C ASN A 67 5.57 2.80 -29.00
N LEU A 68 4.65 2.02 -28.42
CA LEU A 68 3.92 0.98 -29.15
C LEU A 68 2.59 1.47 -29.73
N VAL A 69 1.93 2.43 -29.10
CA VAL A 69 0.60 2.92 -29.49
C VAL A 69 0.64 4.38 -29.95
N GLY A 70 1.41 5.22 -29.26
CA GLY A 70 1.62 6.60 -29.62
C GLY A 70 1.27 7.61 -28.53
N TYR A 71 1.45 8.91 -28.85
CA TYR A 71 1.36 9.98 -27.85
C TYR A 71 -0.05 10.18 -27.26
N LYS A 72 -1.11 9.97 -28.07
CA LYS A 72 -2.50 10.08 -27.56
C LYS A 72 -2.83 9.01 -26.53
N ALA A 73 -2.36 7.80 -26.76
CA ALA A 73 -2.49 6.69 -25.81
C ALA A 73 -1.72 6.97 -24.51
N ASN A 74 -0.51 7.52 -24.62
CA ASN A 74 0.27 7.91 -23.45
C ASN A 74 -0.41 9.02 -22.63
N ALA A 75 -0.96 10.03 -23.30
CA ALA A 75 -1.78 11.08 -22.68
C ALA A 75 -3.04 10.50 -22.00
N ALA A 76 -3.70 9.55 -22.65
CA ALA A 76 -4.88 8.86 -22.11
C ALA A 76 -4.59 8.11 -20.82
N ILE A 77 -3.44 7.41 -20.73
CA ILE A 77 -3.00 6.78 -19.48
C ILE A 77 -2.77 7.83 -18.39
N GLY A 78 -2.08 8.93 -18.70
CA GLY A 78 -1.81 10.00 -17.73
C GLY A 78 -3.08 10.58 -17.14
N VAL A 79 -4.05 10.95 -17.97
CA VAL A 79 -5.35 11.48 -17.53
C VAL A 79 -6.13 10.44 -16.72
N SER A 80 -6.20 9.20 -17.18
CA SER A 80 -6.93 8.13 -16.50
C SER A 80 -6.30 7.78 -15.16
N TRP A 81 -4.97 7.73 -15.10
CA TRP A 81 -4.24 7.45 -13.87
C TRP A 81 -4.47 8.54 -12.83
N GLN A 82 -4.51 9.81 -13.21
CA GLN A 82 -4.79 10.92 -12.31
C GLN A 82 -6.18 10.79 -11.67
N ILE A 83 -7.21 10.43 -12.46
CA ILE A 83 -8.56 10.16 -11.95
C ILE A 83 -8.54 8.99 -10.98
N PHE A 84 -7.96 7.87 -11.42
CA PHE A 84 -7.92 6.64 -10.65
C PHE A 84 -7.14 6.81 -9.34
N LEU A 85 -6.01 7.54 -9.37
CA LEU A 85 -5.17 7.79 -8.21
C LEU A 85 -5.92 8.50 -7.08
N VAL A 86 -6.68 9.55 -7.38
CA VAL A 86 -7.46 10.29 -6.37
C VAL A 86 -8.43 9.35 -5.67
N VAL A 87 -9.13 8.53 -6.42
CA VAL A 87 -10.14 7.60 -5.88
C VAL A 87 -9.49 6.46 -5.11
N ILE A 88 -8.43 5.85 -5.66
CA ILE A 88 -7.78 4.69 -5.04
C ILE A 88 -7.02 5.08 -3.76
N VAL A 89 -6.41 6.26 -3.71
CA VAL A 89 -5.74 6.78 -2.50
C VAL A 89 -6.76 6.99 -1.38
N PHE A 90 -7.92 7.57 -1.71
CA PHE A 90 -8.99 7.75 -0.71
C PHE A 90 -9.50 6.42 -0.17
N ILE A 91 -9.76 5.43 -1.04
CA ILE A 91 -10.25 4.12 -0.61
C ILE A 91 -9.17 3.34 0.14
N SER A 92 -7.92 3.34 -0.36
CA SER A 92 -6.82 2.64 0.31
C SER A 92 -6.49 3.20 1.69
N SER A 93 -6.86 4.46 1.96
CA SER A 93 -6.70 5.05 3.29
C SER A 93 -7.47 4.30 4.39
N ILE A 94 -8.59 3.65 4.04
CA ILE A 94 -9.35 2.80 4.97
C ILE A 94 -8.49 1.63 5.47
N PHE A 95 -7.59 1.11 4.60
CA PHE A 95 -6.66 0.05 4.98
C PHE A 95 -5.53 0.55 5.90
N ILE A 96 -5.24 1.87 5.91
CA ILE A 96 -4.39 2.48 6.95
C ILE A 96 -5.06 2.31 8.32
N GLY A 97 -6.36 2.56 8.41
CA GLY A 97 -7.14 2.31 9.62
C GLY A 97 -7.09 0.85 10.09
N MET A 98 -7.19 -0.10 9.16
CA MET A 98 -6.99 -1.53 9.45
C MET A 98 -5.57 -1.81 9.96
N SER A 99 -4.56 -1.25 9.32
CA SER A 99 -3.15 -1.41 9.70
C SER A 99 -2.88 -0.98 11.14
N VAL A 100 -3.50 0.11 11.59
CA VAL A 100 -3.43 0.57 13.00
C VAL A 100 -3.99 -0.48 13.97
N LEU A 101 -5.15 -1.07 13.65
CA LEU A 101 -5.74 -2.11 14.50
C LEU A 101 -4.88 -3.38 14.51
N VAL A 102 -4.41 -3.81 13.33
CA VAL A 102 -3.55 -4.99 13.18
C VAL A 102 -2.26 -4.82 13.96
N ALA A 103 -1.56 -3.68 13.83
CA ALA A 103 -0.33 -3.40 14.58
C ALA A 103 -0.56 -3.48 16.10
N ARG A 104 -1.63 -2.85 16.58
CA ARG A 104 -1.97 -2.85 18.00
C ARG A 104 -2.26 -4.26 18.53
N TYR A 105 -3.07 -5.04 17.81
CA TYR A 105 -3.41 -6.40 18.22
C TYR A 105 -2.22 -7.36 18.08
N ALA A 106 -1.37 -7.18 17.07
CA ALA A 106 -0.13 -7.95 16.93
C ALA A 106 0.85 -7.68 18.08
N GLY A 107 1.01 -6.42 18.48
CA GLY A 107 1.81 -6.04 19.65
C GLY A 107 1.28 -6.63 20.96
N ALA A 108 -0.03 -6.67 21.15
CA ALA A 108 -0.70 -7.32 22.27
C ALA A 108 -0.65 -8.87 22.21
N ASN A 109 -0.13 -9.45 21.11
CA ASN A 109 -0.13 -10.89 20.84
C ASN A 109 -1.54 -11.52 20.83
N GLU A 110 -2.50 -10.81 20.19
CA GLU A 110 -3.90 -11.23 20.05
C GLU A 110 -4.22 -11.67 18.61
N PRO A 111 -3.79 -12.87 18.16
CA PRO A 111 -3.89 -13.30 16.77
C PRO A 111 -5.33 -13.40 16.26
N GLU A 112 -6.28 -13.73 17.09
CA GLU A 112 -7.70 -13.81 16.71
C GLU A 112 -8.26 -12.43 16.34
N LYS A 113 -7.92 -11.38 17.12
CA LYS A 113 -8.33 -10.01 16.82
C LYS A 113 -7.64 -9.48 15.56
N VAL A 114 -6.37 -9.84 15.32
CA VAL A 114 -5.66 -9.53 14.07
C VAL A 114 -6.40 -10.14 12.90
N ASN A 115 -6.64 -11.46 12.94
CA ASN A 115 -7.31 -12.18 11.85
C ASN A 115 -8.71 -11.63 11.57
N ARG A 116 -9.45 -11.28 12.63
CA ARG A 116 -10.78 -10.65 12.51
C ARG A 116 -10.69 -9.26 11.87
N ALA A 117 -9.73 -8.42 12.26
CA ALA A 117 -9.54 -7.11 11.65
C ALA A 117 -9.16 -7.22 10.16
N VAL A 118 -8.28 -8.16 9.79
CA VAL A 118 -7.92 -8.43 8.40
C VAL A 118 -9.12 -8.91 7.59
N TYR A 119 -9.96 -9.79 8.15
CA TYR A 119 -11.17 -10.25 7.48
C TYR A 119 -12.19 -9.14 7.27
N GLN A 120 -12.38 -8.24 8.24
CA GLN A 120 -13.25 -7.06 8.06
C GLN A 120 -12.66 -6.09 7.02
N GLY A 121 -11.33 -5.95 6.96
CA GLY A 121 -10.65 -5.23 5.87
C GLY A 121 -10.91 -5.85 4.51
N PHE A 122 -10.89 -7.18 4.41
CA PHE A 122 -11.25 -7.91 3.18
C PHE A 122 -12.69 -7.67 2.75
N LEU A 123 -13.66 -7.78 3.67
CA LEU A 123 -15.07 -7.47 3.36
C LEU A 123 -15.25 -6.03 2.90
N THR A 124 -14.52 -5.09 3.52
CA THR A 124 -14.54 -3.69 3.12
C THR A 124 -13.94 -3.52 1.72
N ALA A 125 -12.81 -4.18 1.40
CA ALA A 125 -12.21 -4.14 0.07
C ALA A 125 -13.14 -4.70 -1.00
N LEU A 126 -13.81 -5.82 -0.71
CA LEU A 126 -14.79 -6.46 -1.58
C LEU A 126 -15.97 -5.51 -1.89
N PHE A 127 -16.54 -4.93 -0.83
CA PHE A 127 -17.66 -3.98 -0.97
C PHE A 127 -17.23 -2.70 -1.70
N MET A 128 -16.08 -2.13 -1.37
CA MET A 128 -15.59 -0.92 -2.05
C MET A 128 -15.29 -1.17 -3.52
N SER A 129 -14.69 -2.32 -3.86
CA SER A 129 -14.38 -2.63 -5.26
C SER A 129 -15.63 -2.92 -6.08
N LEU A 130 -16.40 -3.92 -5.66
CA LEU A 130 -17.54 -4.41 -6.46
C LEU A 130 -18.81 -3.60 -6.27
N GLY A 131 -19.05 -3.07 -5.06
CA GLY A 131 -20.28 -2.32 -4.74
C GLY A 131 -20.18 -0.83 -5.07
N ILE A 132 -18.98 -0.25 -5.08
CA ILE A 132 -18.77 1.19 -5.27
C ILE A 132 -17.94 1.47 -6.51
N LEU A 133 -16.68 1.00 -6.56
CA LEU A 133 -15.75 1.38 -7.64
C LEU A 133 -16.19 0.84 -9.00
N ALA A 134 -16.59 -0.42 -9.08
CA ALA A 134 -16.98 -1.00 -10.35
C ALA A 134 -18.19 -0.29 -10.97
N PRO A 135 -19.35 -0.15 -10.26
CA PRO A 135 -20.51 0.53 -10.87
C PRO A 135 -20.27 2.02 -11.06
N ILE A 136 -19.81 2.75 -10.05
CA ILE A 136 -19.61 4.19 -10.14
C ILE A 136 -18.53 4.50 -11.18
N GLY A 137 -17.40 3.77 -11.13
CA GLY A 137 -16.31 3.97 -12.09
C GLY A 137 -16.75 3.71 -13.53
N TYR A 138 -17.56 2.66 -13.78
CA TYR A 138 -18.04 2.36 -15.12
C TYR A 138 -18.98 3.46 -15.67
N PHE A 139 -19.93 3.92 -14.87
CA PHE A 139 -20.92 4.92 -15.29
C PHE A 139 -20.39 6.34 -15.28
N CYS A 140 -19.53 6.71 -14.31
CA CYS A 140 -19.01 8.06 -14.17
C CYS A 140 -17.76 8.34 -15.03
N SER A 141 -17.07 7.32 -15.54
CA SER A 141 -15.86 7.49 -16.35
C SER A 141 -16.02 8.48 -17.51
N PRO A 142 -17.10 8.47 -18.32
CA PRO A 142 -17.26 9.45 -19.42
C PRO A 142 -17.32 10.90 -18.90
N TYR A 143 -18.02 11.13 -17.81
CA TYR A 143 -18.18 12.47 -17.23
C TYR A 143 -16.86 12.96 -16.61
N LEU A 144 -16.14 12.09 -15.92
CA LEU A 144 -14.82 12.41 -15.33
C LEU A 144 -13.79 12.75 -16.42
N LEU A 145 -13.80 12.02 -17.52
CA LEU A 145 -12.92 12.30 -18.67
C LEU A 145 -13.32 13.60 -19.38
N GLY A 146 -14.60 13.85 -19.60
CA GLY A 146 -15.10 15.09 -20.20
C GLY A 146 -14.75 16.34 -19.40
N PHE A 147 -14.52 16.21 -18.08
CA PHE A 147 -14.06 17.31 -17.24
C PHE A 147 -12.55 17.57 -17.36
N LEU A 148 -11.74 16.55 -17.66
CA LEU A 148 -10.28 16.63 -17.64
C LEU A 148 -9.61 16.73 -19.02
N THR A 149 -10.27 16.28 -20.09
CA THR A 149 -9.71 16.37 -21.43
C THR A 149 -10.74 16.85 -22.43
N SER A 150 -10.32 17.81 -23.29
CA SER A 150 -11.12 18.31 -24.40
C SER A 150 -10.80 17.64 -25.73
N ASP A 151 -9.74 16.78 -25.79
CA ASP A 151 -9.37 16.04 -27.01
C ASP A 151 -10.19 14.75 -27.11
N PRO A 152 -11.10 14.63 -28.12
CA PRO A 152 -11.91 13.44 -28.30
C PRO A 152 -11.08 12.16 -28.53
N GLY A 153 -9.89 12.29 -29.14
CA GLY A 153 -9.00 11.16 -29.38
C GLY A 153 -8.39 10.62 -28.09
N VAL A 154 -7.97 11.51 -27.18
CA VAL A 154 -7.50 11.12 -25.84
C VAL A 154 -8.63 10.52 -25.03
N ALA A 155 -9.83 11.10 -25.07
CA ALA A 155 -10.99 10.57 -24.35
C ALA A 155 -11.40 9.18 -24.84
N ALA A 156 -11.34 8.92 -26.16
CA ALA A 156 -11.65 7.61 -26.75
C ALA A 156 -10.69 6.51 -26.27
N GLU A 157 -9.40 6.80 -26.16
CA GLU A 157 -8.38 5.89 -25.66
C GLU A 157 -8.46 5.72 -24.12
N ALA A 158 -8.78 6.79 -23.40
CA ALA A 158 -8.83 6.80 -21.95
C ALA A 158 -10.05 6.07 -21.37
N LEU A 159 -11.18 6.09 -22.06
CA LEU A 159 -12.45 5.54 -21.54
C LEU A 159 -12.37 4.02 -21.27
N PRO A 160 -11.95 3.17 -22.22
CA PRO A 160 -11.81 1.74 -21.95
C PRO A 160 -10.77 1.46 -20.87
N TYR A 161 -9.64 2.18 -20.88
CA TYR A 161 -8.60 2.07 -19.86
C TYR A 161 -9.16 2.32 -18.45
N LEU A 162 -9.82 3.47 -18.25
CA LEU A 162 -10.35 3.89 -16.97
C LEU A 162 -11.45 2.95 -16.46
N ARG A 163 -12.35 2.51 -17.34
CA ARG A 163 -13.38 1.52 -16.99
C ARG A 163 -12.80 0.20 -16.55
N ILE A 164 -11.80 -0.33 -17.24
CA ILE A 164 -11.11 -1.57 -16.86
C ILE A 164 -10.47 -1.42 -15.48
N MET A 165 -9.77 -0.31 -15.24
CA MET A 165 -9.11 -0.05 -13.95
C MET A 165 -10.10 0.00 -12.79
N PHE A 166 -11.26 0.62 -12.96
CA PHE A 166 -12.29 0.67 -11.91
C PHE A 166 -13.01 -0.65 -11.71
N VAL A 167 -13.45 -1.29 -12.78
CA VAL A 167 -14.24 -2.53 -12.71
C VAL A 167 -13.41 -3.68 -12.12
N PHE A 168 -12.14 -3.77 -12.50
CA PHE A 168 -11.24 -4.84 -12.04
C PHE A 168 -10.27 -4.39 -10.93
N SER A 169 -10.62 -3.34 -10.18
CA SER A 169 -9.82 -2.80 -9.07
C SER A 169 -9.66 -3.76 -7.88
N PHE A 170 -10.46 -4.82 -7.79
CA PHE A 170 -10.50 -5.75 -6.66
C PHE A 170 -9.12 -6.33 -6.31
N GLY A 171 -8.38 -6.84 -7.30
CA GLY A 171 -7.05 -7.42 -7.08
C GLY A 171 -6.08 -6.41 -6.44
N MET A 172 -6.11 -5.18 -6.94
CA MET A 172 -5.27 -4.09 -6.43
C MET A 172 -5.64 -3.68 -4.99
N LEU A 173 -6.94 -3.61 -4.68
CA LEU A 173 -7.41 -3.33 -3.31
C LEU A 173 -7.03 -4.44 -2.34
N ILE A 174 -7.14 -5.71 -2.74
CA ILE A 174 -6.68 -6.85 -1.93
C ILE A 174 -5.18 -6.77 -1.68
N TYR A 175 -4.38 -6.43 -2.69
CA TYR A 175 -2.95 -6.25 -2.53
C TYR A 175 -2.61 -5.12 -1.53
N PHE A 176 -3.25 -3.95 -1.62
CA PHE A 176 -3.04 -2.84 -0.67
C PHE A 176 -3.47 -3.22 0.74
N MET A 177 -4.64 -3.83 0.89
CA MET A 177 -5.15 -4.31 2.17
C MET A 177 -4.18 -5.29 2.82
N LEU A 178 -3.76 -6.31 2.06
CA LEU A 178 -2.88 -7.35 2.57
C LEU A 178 -1.48 -6.81 2.89
N SER A 179 -0.93 -5.95 2.03
CA SER A 179 0.37 -5.30 2.26
C SER A 179 0.38 -4.48 3.55
N GLY A 180 -0.71 -3.76 3.83
CA GLY A 180 -0.91 -3.05 5.08
C GLY A 180 -0.98 -4.00 6.29
N ALA A 181 -1.78 -5.06 6.19
CA ALA A 181 -1.95 -6.05 7.25
C ALA A 181 -0.65 -6.77 7.61
N LEU A 182 0.05 -7.30 6.61
CA LEU A 182 1.30 -8.05 6.80
C LEU A 182 2.40 -7.16 7.39
N ARG A 183 2.61 -5.95 6.85
CA ARG A 183 3.58 -5.00 7.40
C ARG A 183 3.28 -4.65 8.85
N SER A 184 2.03 -4.40 9.16
CA SER A 184 1.59 -4.06 10.52
C SER A 184 1.73 -5.23 11.50
N ALA A 185 1.67 -6.47 11.01
CA ALA A 185 1.94 -7.69 11.75
C ALA A 185 3.45 -8.04 11.86
N GLY A 186 4.34 -7.23 11.21
CA GLY A 186 5.79 -7.41 11.25
C GLY A 186 6.39 -8.13 10.05
N ASP A 187 5.60 -8.57 9.09
CA ASP A 187 6.06 -9.20 7.84
C ASP A 187 6.00 -8.20 6.68
N SER A 188 7.12 -7.58 6.39
CA SER A 188 7.27 -6.67 5.25
C SER A 188 7.88 -7.35 4.00
N LYS A 189 8.46 -8.55 4.16
CA LYS A 189 9.08 -9.28 3.05
C LYS A 189 8.03 -9.91 2.13
N THR A 190 6.97 -10.48 2.69
CA THR A 190 5.89 -11.10 1.90
C THR A 190 5.23 -10.09 0.96
N PRO A 191 4.79 -8.89 1.40
CA PRO A 191 4.29 -7.86 0.49
C PRO A 191 5.29 -7.44 -0.58
N MET A 192 6.58 -7.36 -0.25
CA MET A 192 7.64 -7.04 -1.22
C MET A 192 7.71 -8.10 -2.33
N VAL A 193 7.75 -9.38 -1.98
CA VAL A 193 7.80 -10.47 -2.97
C VAL A 193 6.55 -10.47 -3.85
N LEU A 194 5.37 -10.27 -3.26
CA LEU A 194 4.11 -10.17 -4.00
C LEU A 194 4.10 -8.96 -4.94
N GLY A 195 4.62 -7.81 -4.49
CA GLY A 195 4.73 -6.60 -5.32
C GLY A 195 5.68 -6.78 -6.50
N ILE A 196 6.85 -7.39 -6.27
CA ILE A 196 7.80 -7.73 -7.34
C ILE A 196 7.15 -8.69 -8.34
N ALA A 197 6.51 -9.76 -7.86
CA ALA A 197 5.83 -10.72 -8.73
C ALA A 197 4.71 -10.04 -9.55
N MET A 198 3.93 -9.16 -8.94
CA MET A 198 2.90 -8.38 -9.62
C MET A 198 3.49 -7.48 -10.71
N THR A 199 4.59 -6.79 -10.44
CA THR A 199 5.25 -5.90 -11.40
C THR A 199 5.83 -6.68 -12.59
N VAL A 200 6.52 -7.80 -12.33
CA VAL A 200 7.05 -8.65 -13.40
C VAL A 200 5.93 -9.21 -14.26
N LEU A 201 4.86 -9.70 -13.63
CA LEU A 201 3.70 -10.24 -14.33
C LEU A 201 2.99 -9.16 -15.16
N ASN A 202 2.83 -7.95 -14.60
CA ASN A 202 2.28 -6.79 -15.31
C ASN A 202 3.12 -6.43 -16.54
N LEU A 203 4.45 -6.36 -16.41
CA LEU A 203 5.35 -6.06 -17.52
C LEU A 203 5.19 -7.05 -18.68
N VAL A 204 5.18 -8.35 -18.37
CA VAL A 204 5.00 -9.41 -19.37
C VAL A 204 3.64 -9.30 -20.05
N LEU A 205 2.57 -9.14 -19.24
CA LEU A 205 1.20 -9.01 -19.77
C LEU A 205 1.02 -7.73 -20.59
N ASN A 206 1.62 -6.62 -20.20
CA ASN A 206 1.56 -5.37 -20.95
C ASN A 206 2.20 -5.53 -22.34
N ILE A 207 3.37 -6.14 -22.46
CA ILE A 207 4.01 -6.40 -23.75
C ILE A 207 3.09 -7.24 -24.64
N ILE A 208 2.48 -8.30 -24.09
CA ILE A 208 1.60 -9.20 -24.84
C ILE A 208 0.30 -8.51 -25.25
N LEU A 209 -0.36 -7.80 -24.33
CA LEU A 209 -1.70 -7.25 -24.55
C LEU A 209 -1.69 -5.91 -25.30
N ILE A 210 -0.66 -5.09 -25.11
CA ILE A 210 -0.55 -3.80 -25.84
C ILE A 210 -0.25 -4.05 -27.31
N ARG A 211 0.76 -4.90 -27.58
CA ARG A 211 1.25 -5.15 -28.95
C ARG A 211 0.45 -6.23 -29.70
N GLY A 212 -0.15 -7.15 -28.96
CA GLY A 212 -0.65 -8.40 -29.48
C GLY A 212 0.47 -9.41 -29.72
N LEU A 213 0.22 -10.68 -29.45
CA LEU A 213 1.18 -11.75 -29.69
C LEU A 213 0.46 -13.04 -30.13
N GLY A 214 0.76 -13.54 -31.31
CA GLY A 214 0.15 -14.76 -31.84
C GLY A 214 -1.36 -14.61 -32.02
N PRO A 215 -2.19 -15.44 -31.36
CA PRO A 215 -3.65 -15.38 -31.46
C PRO A 215 -4.28 -14.22 -30.65
N ILE A 216 -3.49 -13.53 -29.84
CA ILE A 216 -3.97 -12.41 -28.98
C ILE A 216 -3.92 -11.12 -29.79
N PRO A 217 -5.05 -10.44 -30.03
CA PRO A 217 -5.06 -9.17 -30.73
C PRO A 217 -4.39 -8.06 -29.92
N ALA A 218 -3.93 -7.02 -30.60
CA ALA A 218 -3.43 -5.81 -29.97
C ALA A 218 -4.59 -5.00 -29.36
N PHE A 219 -4.57 -4.82 -28.03
CA PHE A 219 -5.58 -4.03 -27.32
C PHE A 219 -5.13 -2.58 -27.05
N GLY A 220 -3.90 -2.22 -27.47
CA GLY A 220 -3.37 -0.87 -27.28
C GLY A 220 -3.43 -0.39 -25.83
N THR A 221 -3.98 0.82 -25.61
CA THR A 221 -4.13 1.43 -24.28
C THR A 221 -4.94 0.56 -23.31
N ALA A 222 -6.03 -0.06 -23.77
CA ALA A 222 -6.84 -0.97 -22.96
C ALA A 222 -6.03 -2.20 -22.52
N GLY A 223 -5.08 -2.66 -23.36
CA GLY A 223 -4.17 -3.77 -23.04
C GLY A 223 -3.31 -3.50 -21.78
N SER A 224 -2.85 -2.26 -21.61
CA SER A 224 -2.11 -1.87 -20.39
C SER A 224 -2.99 -1.94 -19.13
N ALA A 225 -4.25 -1.47 -19.20
CA ALA A 225 -5.18 -1.60 -18.09
C ALA A 225 -5.50 -3.07 -17.77
N MET A 226 -5.69 -3.90 -18.82
CA MET A 226 -5.91 -5.35 -18.66
C MET A 226 -4.71 -6.02 -18.01
N GLY A 227 -3.47 -5.71 -18.45
CA GLY A 227 -2.25 -6.25 -17.86
C GLY A 227 -2.13 -5.95 -16.37
N THR A 228 -2.40 -4.70 -15.98
CA THR A 228 -2.41 -4.29 -14.57
C THR A 228 -3.49 -5.02 -13.77
N SER A 229 -4.71 -5.11 -14.31
CA SER A 229 -5.84 -5.75 -13.66
C SER A 229 -5.65 -7.27 -13.51
N ILE A 230 -5.15 -7.94 -14.54
CA ILE A 230 -4.88 -9.38 -14.51
C ILE A 230 -3.73 -9.69 -13.53
N ALA A 231 -2.62 -8.93 -13.59
CA ALA A 231 -1.48 -9.13 -12.70
C ALA A 231 -1.89 -8.97 -11.22
N SER A 232 -2.60 -7.88 -10.89
CA SER A 232 -3.09 -7.66 -9.54
C SER A 232 -4.16 -8.66 -9.12
N GLY A 233 -5.03 -9.09 -10.05
CA GLY A 233 -6.03 -10.13 -9.83
C GLY A 233 -5.42 -11.48 -9.48
N LEU A 234 -4.43 -11.94 -10.25
CA LEU A 234 -3.74 -13.21 -10.00
C LEU A 234 -2.98 -13.21 -8.67
N VAL A 235 -2.28 -12.11 -8.37
CA VAL A 235 -1.61 -11.94 -7.06
C VAL A 235 -2.65 -11.87 -5.94
N GLY A 236 -3.79 -11.20 -6.16
CA GLY A 236 -4.91 -11.15 -5.21
C GLY A 236 -5.51 -12.52 -4.93
N ILE A 237 -5.76 -13.34 -5.96
CA ILE A 237 -6.27 -14.71 -5.83
C ILE A 237 -5.28 -15.58 -5.05
N TYR A 238 -3.98 -15.52 -5.40
CA TYR A 238 -2.94 -16.23 -4.66
C TYR A 238 -2.91 -15.80 -3.19
N ALA A 239 -3.00 -14.51 -2.94
CA ALA A 239 -3.02 -13.95 -1.60
C ALA A 239 -4.23 -14.44 -0.78
N LEU A 240 -5.41 -14.45 -1.36
CA LEU A 240 -6.63 -14.97 -0.72
C LEU A 240 -6.50 -16.47 -0.42
N TRP A 241 -5.98 -17.25 -1.37
CA TRP A 241 -5.74 -18.67 -1.16
C TRP A 241 -4.79 -18.92 0.03
N ARG A 242 -3.72 -18.14 0.14
CA ARG A 242 -2.76 -18.23 1.26
C ARG A 242 -3.39 -17.81 2.60
N LEU A 243 -4.23 -16.75 2.62
CA LEU A 243 -4.96 -16.32 3.81
C LEU A 243 -5.92 -17.40 4.33
N VAL A 244 -6.64 -18.07 3.43
CA VAL A 244 -7.56 -19.16 3.78
C VAL A 244 -6.79 -20.38 4.29
N ARG A 245 -5.67 -20.76 3.64
CA ARG A 245 -4.84 -21.91 4.06
C ARG A 245 -3.96 -21.64 5.28
N GLY A 246 -3.82 -20.40 5.72
CA GLY A 246 -3.07 -20.09 6.93
C GLY A 246 -1.54 -20.12 6.76
N GLY A 247 -1.02 -19.79 5.58
CA GLY A 247 0.41 -19.85 5.29
C GLY A 247 1.23 -18.62 5.70
N TRP A 248 0.61 -17.58 6.29
CA TRP A 248 1.26 -16.33 6.68
C TRP A 248 1.01 -15.97 8.14
N VAL A 249 1.66 -14.90 8.59
CA VAL A 249 1.51 -14.35 9.95
C VAL A 249 0.05 -13.94 10.22
N VAL A 250 -0.67 -13.48 9.20
CA VAL A 250 -2.11 -13.19 9.22
C VAL A 250 -2.88 -14.25 8.45
N THR A 251 -4.09 -14.58 8.92
CA THR A 251 -4.98 -15.57 8.31
C THR A 251 -6.43 -15.12 8.46
N PHE A 252 -7.34 -15.77 7.78
CA PHE A 252 -8.76 -15.55 8.06
C PHE A 252 -9.18 -16.22 9.37
N PRO A 253 -10.18 -15.67 10.08
CA PRO A 253 -10.69 -16.25 11.31
C PRO A 253 -11.35 -17.61 11.03
N LYS A 254 -11.31 -18.51 12.00
CA LYS A 254 -11.94 -19.84 11.91
C LYS A 254 -13.46 -19.80 12.07
N GLY A 255 -14.05 -18.64 12.31
CA GLY A 255 -15.50 -18.43 12.49
C GLY A 255 -15.82 -16.93 12.61
N GLY A 256 -17.12 -16.60 12.68
CA GLY A 256 -17.55 -15.20 12.80
C GLY A 256 -17.41 -14.41 11.52
N TYR A 257 -17.88 -14.97 10.40
CA TYR A 257 -17.78 -14.37 9.06
C TYR A 257 -18.74 -13.21 8.81
N ALA A 258 -19.60 -12.89 9.76
CA ALA A 258 -20.49 -11.74 9.64
C ALA A 258 -19.73 -10.41 9.70
N PRO A 259 -20.21 -9.35 9.01
CA PRO A 259 -19.69 -8.02 9.13
C PRO A 259 -19.74 -7.51 10.58
N ASP A 260 -18.62 -7.07 11.11
CA ASP A 260 -18.53 -6.44 12.44
C ASP A 260 -18.48 -4.93 12.27
N TRP A 261 -19.64 -4.30 12.38
CA TRP A 261 -19.78 -2.84 12.23
C TRP A 261 -18.93 -2.03 13.22
N LYS A 262 -18.60 -2.60 14.39
CA LYS A 262 -17.72 -1.93 15.37
C LYS A 262 -16.30 -1.86 14.85
N ILE A 263 -15.81 -2.93 14.24
CA ILE A 263 -14.48 -2.94 13.61
C ILE A 263 -14.50 -2.06 12.36
N ILE A 264 -15.48 -2.24 11.47
CA ILE A 264 -15.59 -1.46 10.22
C ILE A 264 -15.61 0.05 10.52
N LYS A 265 -16.43 0.50 11.48
CA LYS A 265 -16.43 1.92 11.91
C LYS A 265 -15.07 2.41 12.38
N ARG A 266 -14.27 1.54 13.04
CA ARG A 266 -12.90 1.89 13.47
C ARG A 266 -11.95 2.00 12.28
N LEU A 267 -12.07 1.13 11.27
CA LEU A 267 -11.31 1.23 10.02
C LEU A 267 -11.52 2.61 9.37
N PHE A 268 -12.77 3.02 9.23
CA PHE A 268 -13.11 4.33 8.69
C PHE A 268 -12.65 5.48 9.59
N LYS A 269 -12.86 5.38 10.91
CA LYS A 269 -12.46 6.42 11.85
C LYS A 269 -10.96 6.73 11.80
N PHE A 270 -10.10 5.72 11.65
CA PHE A 270 -8.66 5.90 11.56
C PHE A 270 -8.20 6.16 10.13
N GLY A 271 -8.90 5.63 9.12
CA GLY A 271 -8.52 5.75 7.72
C GLY A 271 -8.93 7.08 7.08
N LEU A 272 -10.16 7.57 7.31
CA LEU A 272 -10.67 8.77 6.66
C LEU A 272 -9.77 10.01 6.83
N PRO A 273 -9.21 10.32 8.01
CA PRO A 273 -8.30 11.45 8.14
C PRO A 273 -7.09 11.35 7.19
N ALA A 274 -6.53 10.14 7.02
CA ALA A 274 -5.43 9.91 6.08
C ALA A 274 -5.88 10.08 4.62
N GLY A 275 -7.11 9.70 4.29
CA GLY A 275 -7.71 9.92 2.97
C GLY A 275 -7.85 11.41 2.65
N PHE A 276 -8.40 12.19 3.58
CA PHE A 276 -8.50 13.64 3.42
C PHE A 276 -7.13 14.32 3.34
N GLN A 277 -6.15 13.86 4.11
CA GLN A 277 -4.77 14.32 3.99
C GLN A 277 -4.21 14.06 2.58
N GLY A 278 -4.43 12.87 2.02
CA GLY A 278 -4.01 12.53 0.66
C GLY A 278 -4.65 13.44 -0.40
N ILE A 279 -5.95 13.71 -0.28
CA ILE A 279 -6.65 14.66 -1.17
C ILE A 279 -6.05 16.07 -1.02
N ALA A 280 -5.85 16.57 0.19
CA ALA A 280 -5.29 17.90 0.43
C ALA A 280 -3.89 18.05 -0.17
N MET A 281 -3.04 17.01 -0.07
CA MET A 281 -1.72 17.02 -0.71
C MET A 281 -1.81 17.10 -2.24
N ASN A 282 -2.73 16.35 -2.86
CA ASN A 282 -2.94 16.40 -4.31
C ASN A 282 -3.47 17.78 -4.77
N VAL A 283 -4.43 18.35 -4.03
CA VAL A 283 -4.94 19.72 -4.29
C VAL A 283 -3.81 20.74 -4.16
N GLY A 284 -2.96 20.63 -3.13
CA GLY A 284 -1.77 21.47 -2.97
C GLY A 284 -0.81 21.40 -4.16
N GLY A 285 -0.57 20.20 -4.69
CA GLY A 285 0.24 19.99 -5.91
C GLY A 285 -0.35 20.69 -7.14
N VAL A 286 -1.67 20.56 -7.33
CA VAL A 286 -2.38 21.26 -8.44
C VAL A 286 -2.31 22.76 -8.28
N MET A 287 -2.53 23.32 -7.09
CA MET A 287 -2.42 24.75 -6.81
C MET A 287 -1.00 25.26 -7.08
N MET A 288 0.02 24.49 -6.71
CA MET A 288 1.41 24.85 -6.98
C MET A 288 1.70 24.90 -8.49
N LEU A 289 1.19 23.93 -9.26
CA LEU A 289 1.34 23.89 -10.71
C LEU A 289 0.62 25.09 -11.36
N TRP A 290 -0.56 25.45 -10.88
CA TRP A 290 -1.30 26.63 -11.32
C TRP A 290 -0.52 27.92 -11.02
N PHE A 291 0.02 28.06 -9.83
CA PHE A 291 0.87 29.18 -9.43
C PHE A 291 2.11 29.32 -10.34
N MET A 292 2.81 28.22 -10.61
CA MET A 292 3.96 28.22 -11.54
C MET A 292 3.55 28.68 -12.94
N GLY A 293 2.36 28.30 -13.40
CA GLY A 293 1.83 28.74 -14.70
C GLY A 293 1.52 30.26 -14.77
N SER A 294 1.28 30.91 -13.62
CA SER A 294 1.00 32.35 -13.55
C SER A 294 2.25 33.23 -13.57
N LEU A 295 3.45 32.64 -13.51
CA LEU A 295 4.71 33.39 -13.57
C LEU A 295 5.02 33.90 -14.99
N ALA A 296 5.87 34.93 -15.10
CA ALA A 296 6.24 35.55 -16.38
C ALA A 296 6.82 34.54 -17.40
N GLN A 297 7.46 33.48 -16.95
CA GLN A 297 7.96 32.35 -17.74
C GLN A 297 7.21 31.05 -17.38
N GLY A 298 5.87 31.12 -17.29
CA GLY A 298 5.03 30.06 -16.74
C GLY A 298 5.26 28.68 -17.35
N GLY A 299 5.43 28.57 -18.67
CA GLY A 299 5.69 27.30 -19.34
C GLY A 299 7.02 26.67 -18.92
N ALA A 300 8.10 27.45 -18.84
CA ALA A 300 9.41 26.96 -18.40
C ALA A 300 9.40 26.61 -16.90
N ALA A 301 8.72 27.42 -16.08
CA ALA A 301 8.55 27.16 -14.65
C ALA A 301 7.75 25.87 -14.37
N GLN A 302 6.68 25.64 -15.14
CA GLN A 302 5.89 24.40 -15.05
C GLN A 302 6.70 23.18 -15.48
N ALA A 303 7.49 23.27 -16.57
CA ALA A 303 8.35 22.19 -17.01
C ALA A 303 9.43 21.85 -15.97
N ALA A 304 10.10 22.86 -15.42
CA ALA A 304 11.09 22.69 -14.37
C ALA A 304 10.48 22.05 -13.10
N TYR A 305 9.29 22.50 -12.68
CA TYR A 305 8.56 21.93 -11.56
C TYR A 305 8.16 20.48 -11.81
N ALA A 306 7.67 20.16 -13.03
CA ALA A 306 7.29 18.81 -13.39
C ALA A 306 8.47 17.83 -13.30
N VAL A 307 9.67 18.23 -13.73
CA VAL A 307 10.88 17.42 -13.60
C VAL A 307 11.35 17.33 -12.14
N ALA A 308 11.51 18.47 -11.47
CA ALA A 308 12.07 18.49 -10.13
C ALA A 308 11.16 17.81 -9.10
N TYR A 309 9.86 18.15 -9.10
CA TYR A 309 8.89 17.62 -8.17
C TYR A 309 8.27 16.30 -8.65
N GLY A 310 7.87 16.24 -9.91
CA GLY A 310 7.18 15.07 -10.47
C GLY A 310 8.08 13.86 -10.72
N GLN A 311 9.39 14.03 -10.86
CA GLN A 311 10.32 12.93 -11.14
C GLN A 311 11.35 12.75 -10.02
N LEU A 312 12.15 13.78 -9.73
CA LEU A 312 13.26 13.66 -8.77
C LEU A 312 12.78 13.55 -7.32
N PHE A 313 11.82 14.39 -6.91
CA PHE A 313 11.28 14.36 -5.55
C PHE A 313 10.48 13.10 -5.24
N LEU A 314 9.94 12.41 -6.26
CA LEU A 314 9.23 11.13 -6.06
C LEU A 314 10.10 10.05 -5.42
N LEU A 315 11.40 10.02 -5.71
CA LEU A 315 12.34 9.07 -5.08
C LEU A 315 12.39 9.24 -3.56
N ILE A 316 12.40 10.51 -3.09
CA ILE A 316 12.35 10.83 -1.66
C ILE A 316 10.96 10.48 -1.10
N SER A 317 9.89 10.83 -1.82
CA SER A 317 8.51 10.60 -1.38
C SER A 317 8.20 9.11 -1.22
N TRP A 318 8.64 8.25 -2.14
CA TRP A 318 8.43 6.79 -2.04
C TRP A 318 9.15 6.19 -0.84
N SER A 319 10.39 6.62 -0.59
CA SER A 319 11.16 6.18 0.58
C SER A 319 10.56 6.68 1.89
N SER A 320 10.10 7.94 1.92
CA SER A 320 9.44 8.55 3.10
C SER A 320 8.12 7.86 3.43
N ASN A 321 7.30 7.53 2.42
CA ASN A 321 6.05 6.79 2.61
C ASN A 321 6.28 5.38 3.18
N ALA A 322 7.35 4.71 2.75
CA ALA A 322 7.73 3.41 3.29
C ALA A 322 8.15 3.50 4.77
N LEU A 323 8.96 4.52 5.11
CA LEU A 323 9.37 4.79 6.50
C LEU A 323 8.18 5.18 7.39
N MET A 324 7.24 5.98 6.88
CA MET A 324 6.01 6.33 7.59
C MET A 324 5.19 5.08 7.93
N GLY A 325 5.03 4.16 6.97
CA GLY A 325 4.36 2.88 7.19
C GLY A 325 5.08 1.99 8.19
N ALA A 326 6.42 1.94 8.14
CA ALA A 326 7.23 1.19 9.10
C ALA A 326 7.14 1.78 10.51
N SER A 327 7.22 3.12 10.63
CA SER A 327 7.04 3.84 11.90
C SER A 327 5.68 3.52 12.53
N ALA A 328 4.60 3.61 11.74
CA ALA A 328 3.25 3.31 12.21
C ALA A 328 3.11 1.85 12.69
N ALA A 329 3.73 0.89 11.98
CA ALA A 329 3.71 -0.52 12.36
C ALA A 329 4.47 -0.75 13.69
N VAL A 330 5.70 -0.24 13.82
CA VAL A 330 6.52 -0.41 15.03
C VAL A 330 5.88 0.31 16.22
N ALA A 331 5.44 1.56 16.05
CA ALA A 331 4.78 2.31 17.12
C ALA A 331 3.46 1.64 17.54
N GLY A 332 2.64 1.20 16.59
CA GLY A 332 1.38 0.51 16.86
C GLY A 332 1.57 -0.79 17.63
N GLN A 333 2.59 -1.60 17.31
CA GLN A 333 2.92 -2.82 18.03
C GLN A 333 3.42 -2.52 19.45
N ASN A 334 4.26 -1.50 19.63
CA ASN A 334 4.72 -1.09 20.95
C ASN A 334 3.56 -0.57 21.84
N LEU A 335 2.63 0.20 21.28
CA LEU A 335 1.40 0.62 21.96
C LEU A 335 0.54 -0.60 22.35
N GLY A 336 0.41 -1.58 21.47
CA GLY A 336 -0.30 -2.82 21.73
C GLY A 336 0.32 -3.65 22.85
N ALA A 337 1.66 -3.62 22.97
CA ALA A 337 2.41 -4.28 24.02
C ALA A 337 2.43 -3.52 25.34
N GLY A 338 1.77 -2.35 25.45
CA GLY A 338 1.75 -1.54 26.66
C GLY A 338 2.98 -0.65 26.87
N ASN A 339 3.78 -0.40 25.81
CA ASN A 339 5.02 0.38 25.87
C ASN A 339 4.89 1.73 25.13
N PRO A 340 4.14 2.73 25.66
CA PRO A 340 3.90 4.00 24.96
C PRO A 340 5.18 4.83 24.74
N ASP A 341 6.10 4.85 25.69
CA ASP A 341 7.37 5.59 25.57
C ASP A 341 8.22 5.03 24.44
N ARG A 342 8.27 3.70 24.34
CA ARG A 342 8.97 3.03 23.25
C ARG A 342 8.29 3.27 21.89
N ALA A 343 6.95 3.38 21.85
CA ALA A 343 6.23 3.75 20.64
C ALA A 343 6.61 5.17 20.20
N LYS A 344 6.69 6.14 21.11
CA LYS A 344 7.16 7.50 20.84
C LYS A 344 8.62 7.51 20.34
N ALA A 345 9.50 6.76 21.00
CA ALA A 345 10.88 6.63 20.57
C ALA A 345 11.02 6.01 19.17
N ALA A 346 10.16 5.04 18.80
CA ALA A 346 10.14 4.44 17.48
C ALA A 346 9.77 5.45 16.38
N VAL A 347 8.80 6.34 16.64
CA VAL A 347 8.44 7.43 15.71
C VAL A 347 9.62 8.37 15.53
N ASN A 348 10.27 8.81 16.61
CA ASN A 348 11.46 9.67 16.53
C ASN A 348 12.61 9.01 15.78
N THR A 349 12.87 7.71 16.03
CA THR A 349 13.90 6.94 15.31
C THR A 349 13.61 6.90 13.81
N ALA A 350 12.37 6.62 13.42
CA ALA A 350 11.97 6.60 12.01
C ALA A 350 12.10 8.00 11.37
N ALA A 351 11.73 9.06 12.10
CA ALA A 351 11.88 10.44 11.64
C ALA A 351 13.38 10.81 11.43
N MET A 352 14.26 10.39 12.34
CA MET A 352 15.70 10.63 12.19
C MET A 352 16.30 9.87 10.99
N ILE A 353 15.90 8.62 10.79
CA ILE A 353 16.31 7.84 9.60
C ILE A 353 15.83 8.53 8.32
N GLY A 354 14.57 8.97 8.29
CA GLY A 354 14.00 9.67 7.14
C GLY A 354 14.67 11.00 6.86
N LEU A 355 14.93 11.78 7.91
CA LEU A 355 15.60 13.08 7.80
C LEU A 355 17.04 12.91 7.29
N SER A 356 17.79 11.93 7.80
CA SER A 356 19.15 11.63 7.36
C SER A 356 19.18 11.22 5.88
N GLY A 357 18.25 10.35 5.46
CA GLY A 357 18.10 9.94 4.06
C GLY A 357 17.71 11.11 3.15
N ALA A 358 16.74 11.94 3.57
CA ALA A 358 16.33 13.12 2.81
C ALA A 358 17.43 14.17 2.73
N ALA A 359 18.19 14.38 3.80
CA ALA A 359 19.34 15.28 3.81
C ALA A 359 20.43 14.80 2.85
N PHE A 360 20.74 13.50 2.86
CA PHE A 360 21.72 12.91 1.92
C PHE A 360 21.32 13.15 0.46
N VAL A 361 20.07 12.85 0.11
CA VAL A 361 19.55 13.06 -1.25
C VAL A 361 19.48 14.56 -1.58
N GLY A 362 19.09 15.41 -0.62
CA GLY A 362 19.06 16.86 -0.77
C GLY A 362 20.45 17.46 -1.03
N ILE A 363 21.47 16.99 -0.31
CA ILE A 363 22.87 17.39 -0.56
C ILE A 363 23.26 16.99 -1.99
N PHE A 364 22.94 15.79 -2.42
CA PHE A 364 23.23 15.33 -3.77
C PHE A 364 22.55 16.19 -4.83
N PHE A 365 21.28 16.56 -4.63
CA PHE A 365 20.54 17.44 -5.53
C PHE A 365 21.09 18.87 -5.55
N PHE A 366 21.60 19.34 -4.42
CA PHE A 366 22.21 20.67 -4.32
C PHE A 366 23.55 20.77 -5.06
N PHE A 367 24.40 19.75 -4.99
CA PHE A 367 25.73 19.78 -5.61
C PHE A 367 25.72 19.33 -7.09
N PHE A 368 24.73 18.56 -7.55
CA PHE A 368 24.69 17.99 -8.90
C PHE A 368 23.41 18.33 -9.68
N PRO A 369 22.86 19.57 -9.61
CA PRO A 369 21.57 19.89 -10.23
C PRO A 369 21.61 19.78 -11.75
N THR A 370 22.68 20.24 -12.39
CA THR A 370 22.81 20.23 -13.87
C THR A 370 22.94 18.81 -14.42
N GLN A 371 23.67 17.94 -13.73
CA GLN A 371 23.83 16.53 -14.12
C GLN A 371 22.50 15.78 -14.02
N LEU A 372 21.74 16.04 -12.95
CA LEU A 372 20.45 15.41 -12.71
C LEU A 372 19.38 15.90 -13.71
N LEU A 373 19.32 17.19 -13.97
CA LEU A 373 18.39 17.76 -14.93
C LEU A 373 18.78 17.40 -16.38
N GLY A 374 20.07 17.28 -16.69
CA GLY A 374 20.57 16.87 -18.00
C GLY A 374 20.18 15.44 -18.41
N ILE A 375 19.69 14.61 -17.50
CA ILE A 375 19.09 13.30 -17.83
C ILE A 375 17.76 13.46 -18.57
N PHE A 376 17.08 14.60 -18.37
CA PHE A 376 15.75 14.86 -18.92
C PHE A 376 15.76 15.79 -20.16
N GLY A 377 16.93 16.26 -20.62
CA GLY A 377 17.13 17.07 -21.83
C GLY A 377 17.55 18.51 -21.55
#